data_209566a4dd69428da269a79fa84f0506
#
_entry.id   209566a4dd69428da269a79fa84f0506
#
_cell.length_a   1.000
_cell.length_b   1.000
_cell.length_c   1.000
_cell.angle_alpha   90.00
_cell.angle_beta   90.00
_cell.angle_gamma   90.00
#
_symmetry.space_group_name_H-M   'P 1'
#
loop_
_entity.id
_entity.type
_entity.pdbx_description
1 polymer ?
#
loop_
_entity_poly.entity_id
_entity_poly.type
_entity_poly.pdbx_seq_one_letter_code
_entity_poly.pdbx_strand_id
1 'polypeptide(L)'
;MNPPITQTETGEPSPHVAHWGGVGALSMCVAMLIAAEFMPVSLLTPIAQDLGATEGQAGLAISISGLFAVLASLLIARISATRDRRHVLIGLTLVMLLSLCLIAISPSFWLLMVSRALLGIVIGGFWALATATVMRLVDQPSVPKALGLMYMGNAMATAFAAPLGSYLGGIIGWRGVFWLLTPAVLVNILWLWRSLPSMPAQAEKTTHSIWGLLQRRHVLFAMLGVMLTFAGAFAAFTYLRPFLETRSHVSVPQLSALLLALGLAGFVGTTAASAALANHLYRLLRWLPLALAGVTLALMLVEHQLWGVALAMTLWGAINAAIPVGWSAWIADGIRDAPESGGGLMVAAIQLAIMLGAAFGGLLLDLISVEATFIASALLLITATLLVGNGKRLRPVSSITQE
;
A
#
# COMPACT_ATOMS: atom_id res chain seq x y z
N MET A 1 30.78 -26.34 58.11
CA MET A 1 30.99 -26.79 56.74
C MET A 1 29.78 -26.28 55.92
N ASN A 2 29.96 -25.18 55.15
CA ASN A 2 28.96 -24.70 54.23
C ASN A 2 29.08 -25.44 52.89
N PRO A 3 27.99 -25.86 52.24
CA PRO A 3 28.05 -26.47 50.93
C PRO A 3 28.42 -25.42 49.88
N PRO A 4 29.11 -25.82 48.78
CA PRO A 4 29.51 -24.90 47.73
C PRO A 4 28.29 -24.39 46.96
N ILE A 5 28.25 -23.07 46.72
CA ILE A 5 27.29 -22.38 45.86
C ILE A 5 27.56 -22.86 44.44
N THR A 6 26.66 -23.65 43.89
CA THR A 6 26.63 -24.00 42.47
C THR A 6 26.37 -22.72 41.68
N GLN A 7 27.37 -22.27 40.92
CA GLN A 7 27.23 -21.23 39.91
C GLN A 7 26.22 -21.73 38.88
N THR A 8 25.06 -21.12 38.86
CA THR A 8 24.11 -21.21 37.71
C THR A 8 24.84 -20.66 36.50
N GLU A 9 25.16 -21.53 35.56
CA GLU A 9 25.58 -21.16 34.23
C GLU A 9 24.52 -20.20 33.65
N THR A 10 24.87 -18.92 33.56
CA THR A 10 24.16 -17.95 32.74
C THR A 10 24.38 -18.36 31.29
N GLY A 11 23.46 -19.15 30.77
CA GLY A 11 23.45 -19.49 29.34
C GLY A 11 23.52 -18.20 28.51
N GLU A 12 24.67 -17.96 27.90
CA GLU A 12 24.81 -16.94 26.89
C GLU A 12 23.72 -17.20 25.83
N PRO A 13 22.93 -16.18 25.44
CA PRO A 13 21.96 -16.34 24.37
C PRO A 13 22.70 -16.80 23.12
N SER A 14 22.35 -17.98 22.60
CA SER A 14 22.92 -18.51 21.38
C SER A 14 22.87 -17.43 20.30
N PRO A 15 23.95 -17.21 19.51
CA PRO A 15 24.00 -16.13 18.52
C PRO A 15 22.85 -16.31 17.55
N HIS A 16 21.93 -15.34 17.53
CA HIS A 16 20.85 -15.29 16.57
C HIS A 16 21.47 -15.18 15.18
N VAL A 17 21.41 -16.25 14.39
CA VAL A 17 21.85 -16.23 13.00
C VAL A 17 20.88 -15.34 12.22
N ALA A 18 21.33 -14.16 11.83
CA ALA A 18 20.51 -13.23 11.07
C ALA A 18 20.26 -13.76 9.64
N HIS A 19 18.99 -13.93 9.28
CA HIS A 19 18.56 -14.47 7.98
C HIS A 19 18.32 -13.36 6.97
N TRP A 20 19.35 -12.61 6.59
CA TRP A 20 19.26 -11.50 5.62
C TRP A 20 18.74 -11.93 4.24
N GLY A 21 19.02 -13.17 3.81
CA GLY A 21 18.44 -13.74 2.60
C GLY A 21 16.92 -13.79 2.65
N GLY A 22 16.34 -14.11 3.82
CA GLY A 22 14.90 -14.08 4.05
C GLY A 22 14.32 -12.66 3.96
N VAL A 23 15.02 -11.66 4.52
CA VAL A 23 14.62 -10.25 4.42
C VAL A 23 14.64 -9.78 2.95
N GLY A 24 15.69 -10.13 2.18
CA GLY A 24 15.76 -9.85 0.75
C GLY A 24 14.63 -10.49 -0.06
N ALA A 25 14.32 -11.76 0.24
CA ALA A 25 13.21 -12.46 -0.41
C ALA A 25 11.85 -11.83 -0.07
N LEU A 26 11.64 -11.36 1.16
CA LEU A 26 10.43 -10.60 1.54
C LEU A 26 10.36 -9.24 0.84
N SER A 27 11.49 -8.53 0.70
CA SER A 27 11.57 -7.27 -0.06
C SER A 27 11.16 -7.48 -1.52
N MET A 28 11.67 -8.53 -2.17
CA MET A 28 11.29 -8.89 -3.54
C MET A 28 9.81 -9.29 -3.62
N CYS A 29 9.28 -10.01 -2.62
CA CYS A 29 7.87 -10.36 -2.56
C CYS A 29 6.99 -9.11 -2.50
N VAL A 30 7.34 -8.15 -1.64
CA VAL A 30 6.67 -6.83 -1.58
C VAL A 30 6.71 -6.12 -2.93
N ALA A 31 7.88 -6.10 -3.59
CA ALA A 31 8.01 -5.45 -4.88
C ALA A 31 7.09 -6.07 -5.94
N MET A 32 7.02 -7.41 -6.01
CA MET A 32 6.13 -8.11 -6.94
C MET A 32 4.66 -7.89 -6.60
N LEU A 33 4.31 -7.90 -5.31
CA LEU A 33 2.97 -7.68 -4.83
C LEU A 33 2.45 -6.28 -5.20
N ILE A 34 3.23 -5.25 -4.92
CA ILE A 34 2.90 -3.85 -5.23
C ILE A 34 2.88 -3.62 -6.74
N ALA A 35 3.80 -4.22 -7.49
CA ALA A 35 3.76 -4.18 -8.95
C ALA A 35 2.44 -4.78 -9.48
N ALA A 36 2.06 -5.96 -9.01
CA ALA A 36 0.81 -6.63 -9.41
C ALA A 36 -0.44 -5.83 -9.00
N GLU A 37 -0.39 -5.12 -7.85
CA GLU A 37 -1.49 -4.31 -7.34
C GLU A 37 -1.73 -3.06 -8.19
N PHE A 38 -0.67 -2.33 -8.57
CA PHE A 38 -0.78 -1.02 -9.22
C PHE A 38 -0.60 -1.02 -10.74
N MET A 39 -0.06 -2.08 -11.34
CA MET A 39 0.01 -2.19 -12.81
C MET A 39 -1.33 -1.99 -13.52
N PRO A 40 -2.49 -2.49 -13.03
CA PRO A 40 -3.77 -2.22 -13.68
C PRO A 40 -4.12 -0.75 -13.81
N VAL A 41 -3.65 0.13 -12.93
CA VAL A 41 -3.85 1.59 -13.04
C VAL A 41 -3.28 2.12 -14.35
N SER A 42 -2.05 1.70 -14.68
CA SER A 42 -1.38 2.12 -15.91
C SER A 42 -1.82 1.35 -17.16
N LEU A 43 -2.58 0.28 -16.99
CA LEU A 43 -3.11 -0.59 -18.06
C LEU A 43 -4.65 -0.53 -18.15
N LEU A 44 -5.29 0.41 -17.45
CA LEU A 44 -6.73 0.44 -17.25
C LEU A 44 -7.50 0.46 -18.59
N THR A 45 -7.17 1.43 -19.45
CA THR A 45 -7.80 1.60 -20.77
C THR A 45 -7.63 0.36 -21.66
N PRO A 46 -6.43 -0.20 -21.90
CA PRO A 46 -6.29 -1.41 -22.71
C PRO A 46 -6.97 -2.64 -22.11
N ILE A 47 -7.05 -2.79 -20.78
CA ILE A 47 -7.82 -3.86 -20.14
C ILE A 47 -9.31 -3.69 -20.41
N ALA A 48 -9.85 -2.47 -20.25
CA ALA A 48 -11.24 -2.17 -20.48
C ALA A 48 -11.64 -2.47 -21.94
N GLN A 49 -10.87 -1.95 -22.89
CA GLN A 49 -11.13 -2.13 -24.34
C GLN A 49 -11.10 -3.61 -24.75
N ASP A 50 -10.09 -4.36 -24.30
CA ASP A 50 -9.91 -5.75 -24.69
C ASP A 50 -10.97 -6.69 -24.08
N LEU A 51 -11.45 -6.39 -22.89
CA LEU A 51 -12.47 -7.20 -22.19
C LEU A 51 -13.90 -6.69 -22.43
N GLY A 52 -14.10 -5.66 -23.26
CA GLY A 52 -15.42 -5.09 -23.55
C GLY A 52 -16.10 -4.49 -22.32
N ALA A 53 -15.32 -3.94 -21.40
CA ALA A 53 -15.78 -3.29 -20.17
C ALA A 53 -15.60 -1.78 -20.25
N THR A 54 -16.30 -1.03 -19.40
CA THR A 54 -16.03 0.39 -19.20
C THR A 54 -14.75 0.60 -18.39
N GLU A 55 -14.16 1.79 -18.43
CA GLU A 55 -12.98 2.10 -17.62
C GLU A 55 -13.31 2.11 -16.12
N GLY A 56 -14.52 2.54 -15.75
CA GLY A 56 -15.01 2.43 -14.38
C GLY A 56 -15.14 0.98 -13.92
N GLN A 57 -15.69 0.10 -14.77
CA GLN A 57 -15.74 -1.34 -14.50
C GLN A 57 -14.32 -1.92 -14.36
N ALA A 58 -13.38 -1.57 -15.24
CA ALA A 58 -11.98 -2.02 -15.12
C ALA A 58 -11.34 -1.57 -13.81
N GLY A 59 -11.69 -0.38 -13.30
CA GLY A 59 -11.28 0.12 -11.99
C GLY A 59 -11.78 -0.74 -10.82
N LEU A 60 -12.90 -1.46 -10.97
CA LEU A 60 -13.37 -2.42 -9.96
C LEU A 60 -12.37 -3.55 -9.72
N ALA A 61 -11.45 -3.81 -10.64
CA ALA A 61 -10.35 -4.74 -10.43
C ALA A 61 -9.45 -4.34 -9.24
N ILE A 62 -9.32 -3.04 -8.97
CA ILE A 62 -8.61 -2.53 -7.79
C ILE A 62 -9.49 -2.66 -6.55
N SER A 63 -10.76 -2.30 -6.68
CA SER A 63 -11.73 -2.37 -5.57
C SER A 63 -11.91 -3.78 -5.03
N ILE A 64 -12.04 -4.79 -5.91
CA ILE A 64 -12.20 -6.18 -5.47
C ILE A 64 -10.95 -6.70 -4.74
N SER A 65 -9.75 -6.32 -5.18
CA SER A 65 -8.52 -6.65 -4.45
C SER A 65 -8.52 -6.04 -3.06
N GLY A 66 -8.91 -4.77 -2.92
CA GLY A 66 -9.01 -4.09 -1.63
C GLY A 66 -10.00 -4.79 -0.69
N LEU A 67 -11.18 -5.18 -1.18
CA LEU A 67 -12.17 -5.93 -0.39
C LEU A 67 -11.59 -7.22 0.18
N PHE A 68 -11.00 -8.04 -0.68
CA PHE A 68 -10.42 -9.32 -0.25
C PHE A 68 -9.16 -9.13 0.60
N ALA A 69 -8.43 -8.01 0.44
CA ALA A 69 -7.31 -7.68 1.30
C ALA A 69 -7.77 -7.37 2.74
N VAL A 70 -8.86 -6.61 2.92
CA VAL A 70 -9.45 -6.36 4.25
C VAL A 70 -9.88 -7.68 4.88
N LEU A 71 -10.63 -8.51 4.16
CA LEU A 71 -11.10 -9.80 4.68
C LEU A 71 -9.93 -10.72 5.06
N ALA A 72 -8.93 -10.83 4.20
CA ALA A 72 -7.76 -11.67 4.43
C ALA A 72 -6.93 -11.18 5.61
N SER A 73 -6.72 -9.86 5.76
CA SER A 73 -5.96 -9.30 6.88
C SER A 73 -6.55 -9.63 8.24
N LEU A 74 -7.88 -9.71 8.32
CA LEU A 74 -8.59 -10.08 9.56
C LEU A 74 -8.55 -11.59 9.85
N LEU A 75 -8.49 -12.42 8.80
CA LEU A 75 -8.53 -13.88 8.95
C LEU A 75 -7.15 -14.51 9.09
N ILE A 76 -6.11 -13.91 8.49
CA ILE A 76 -4.77 -14.49 8.42
C ILE A 76 -4.14 -14.68 9.79
N ALA A 77 -4.44 -13.82 10.76
CA ALA A 77 -3.97 -13.93 12.14
C ALA A 77 -4.38 -15.27 12.77
N ARG A 78 -5.62 -15.74 12.50
CA ARG A 78 -6.10 -17.05 12.99
C ARG A 78 -5.38 -18.20 12.31
N ILE A 79 -5.09 -18.10 11.02
CA ILE A 79 -4.39 -19.13 10.24
C ILE A 79 -2.93 -19.21 10.69
N SER A 80 -2.26 -18.08 10.87
CA SER A 80 -0.87 -18.02 11.29
C SER A 80 -0.65 -18.40 12.75
N ALA A 81 -1.69 -18.31 13.60
CA ALA A 81 -1.65 -18.76 14.97
C ALA A 81 -1.51 -20.29 15.12
N THR A 82 -1.88 -21.06 14.09
CA THR A 82 -1.84 -22.54 14.10
C THR A 82 -0.86 -23.14 13.09
N ARG A 83 -0.26 -22.31 12.23
CA ARG A 83 0.61 -22.74 11.14
C ARG A 83 1.98 -22.07 11.21
N ASP A 84 3.00 -22.75 10.69
CA ASP A 84 4.33 -22.15 10.51
C ASP A 84 4.22 -20.98 9.51
N ARG A 85 4.70 -19.78 9.93
CA ARG A 85 4.65 -18.55 9.12
C ARG A 85 5.37 -18.69 7.78
N ARG A 86 6.44 -19.49 7.71
CA ARG A 86 7.13 -19.82 6.47
C ARG A 86 6.17 -20.42 5.44
N HIS A 87 5.41 -21.45 5.84
CA HIS A 87 4.45 -22.10 4.94
C HIS A 87 3.30 -21.18 4.53
N VAL A 88 2.83 -20.33 5.44
CA VAL A 88 1.77 -19.35 5.13
C VAL A 88 2.28 -18.34 4.10
N LEU A 89 3.48 -17.77 4.26
CA LEU A 89 4.04 -16.79 3.32
C LEU A 89 4.32 -17.40 1.94
N ILE A 90 4.87 -18.60 1.90
CA ILE A 90 5.08 -19.34 0.63
C ILE A 90 3.71 -19.64 -0.03
N GLY A 91 2.73 -20.08 0.74
CA GLY A 91 1.37 -20.34 0.25
C GLY A 91 0.73 -19.08 -0.34
N LEU A 92 0.85 -17.93 0.33
CA LEU A 92 0.38 -16.64 -0.20
C LEU A 92 1.10 -16.27 -1.52
N THR A 93 2.43 -16.50 -1.60
CA THR A 93 3.18 -16.21 -2.82
C THR A 93 2.80 -17.17 -3.97
N LEU A 94 2.44 -18.43 -3.67
CA LEU A 94 1.86 -19.35 -4.66
C LEU A 94 0.48 -18.87 -5.14
N VAL A 95 -0.36 -18.36 -4.24
CA VAL A 95 -1.65 -17.75 -4.63
C VAL A 95 -1.41 -16.50 -5.50
N MET A 96 -0.37 -15.70 -5.22
CA MET A 96 0.03 -14.58 -6.09
C MET A 96 0.41 -15.06 -7.49
N LEU A 97 1.22 -16.10 -7.58
CA LEU A 97 1.58 -16.73 -8.87
C LEU A 97 0.34 -17.18 -9.65
N LEU A 98 -0.55 -17.89 -8.98
CA LEU A 98 -1.82 -18.34 -9.57
C LEU A 98 -2.65 -17.13 -10.06
N SER A 99 -2.78 -16.09 -9.25
CA SER A 99 -3.48 -14.87 -9.63
C SER A 99 -2.89 -14.24 -10.89
N LEU A 100 -1.56 -14.08 -10.96
CA LEU A 100 -0.88 -13.49 -12.12
C LEU A 100 -1.09 -14.32 -13.38
N CYS A 101 -0.98 -15.65 -13.29
CA CYS A 101 -1.27 -16.55 -14.41
C CYS A 101 -2.72 -16.40 -14.89
N LEU A 102 -3.68 -16.37 -13.96
CA LEU A 102 -5.09 -16.19 -14.30
C LEU A 102 -5.38 -14.82 -14.92
N ILE A 103 -4.75 -13.74 -14.43
CA ILE A 103 -4.84 -12.40 -15.05
C ILE A 103 -4.32 -12.47 -16.49
N ALA A 104 -3.13 -13.05 -16.67
CA ALA A 104 -2.45 -13.10 -17.96
C ALA A 104 -3.19 -13.91 -19.04
N ILE A 105 -3.95 -14.94 -18.65
CA ILE A 105 -4.77 -15.74 -19.57
C ILE A 105 -6.24 -15.32 -19.63
N SER A 106 -6.64 -14.27 -18.89
CA SER A 106 -8.04 -13.91 -18.70
C SER A 106 -8.72 -13.53 -20.03
N PRO A 107 -9.73 -14.28 -20.52
CA PRO A 107 -10.50 -13.95 -21.69
C PRO A 107 -11.75 -13.11 -21.36
N SER A 108 -12.04 -12.91 -20.08
CA SER A 108 -13.27 -12.25 -19.65
C SER A 108 -13.06 -11.40 -18.40
N PHE A 109 -13.90 -10.38 -18.26
CA PHE A 109 -13.92 -9.51 -17.10
C PHE A 109 -14.11 -10.28 -15.78
N TRP A 110 -14.96 -11.31 -15.76
CA TRP A 110 -15.22 -12.10 -14.56
C TRP A 110 -14.00 -12.89 -14.08
N LEU A 111 -13.22 -13.49 -15.00
CA LEU A 111 -12.00 -14.18 -14.61
C LEU A 111 -10.95 -13.20 -14.10
N LEU A 112 -10.89 -12.00 -14.66
CA LEU A 112 -10.06 -10.92 -14.12
C LEU A 112 -10.47 -10.59 -12.68
N MET A 113 -11.77 -10.45 -12.38
CA MET A 113 -12.25 -10.16 -11.02
C MET A 113 -11.87 -11.26 -10.02
N VAL A 114 -12.06 -12.52 -10.38
CA VAL A 114 -11.64 -13.67 -9.54
C VAL A 114 -10.13 -13.63 -9.29
N SER A 115 -9.35 -13.39 -10.33
CA SER A 115 -7.89 -13.29 -10.22
C SER A 115 -7.46 -12.14 -9.29
N ARG A 116 -8.12 -11.00 -9.39
CA ARG A 116 -7.89 -9.83 -8.53
C ARG A 116 -8.32 -10.07 -7.09
N ALA A 117 -9.39 -10.84 -6.85
CA ALA A 117 -9.79 -11.27 -5.51
C ALA A 117 -8.70 -12.15 -4.86
N LEU A 118 -8.13 -13.10 -5.61
CA LEU A 118 -6.99 -13.90 -5.14
C LEU A 118 -5.78 -13.02 -4.78
N LEU A 119 -5.46 -12.02 -5.61
CA LEU A 119 -4.38 -11.08 -5.29
C LEU A 119 -4.68 -10.29 -4.01
N GLY A 120 -5.94 -9.88 -3.81
CA GLY A 120 -6.38 -9.24 -2.58
C GLY A 120 -6.11 -10.08 -1.34
N ILE A 121 -6.39 -11.39 -1.40
CA ILE A 121 -6.06 -12.30 -0.29
C ILE A 121 -4.55 -12.27 0.02
N VAL A 122 -3.73 -12.23 -1.02
CA VAL A 122 -2.27 -12.14 -0.84
C VAL A 122 -1.87 -10.81 -0.21
N ILE A 123 -2.42 -9.69 -0.70
CA ILE A 123 -2.12 -8.35 -0.18
C ILE A 123 -2.41 -8.29 1.32
N GLY A 124 -3.64 -8.61 1.72
CA GLY A 124 -4.05 -8.55 3.13
C GLY A 124 -3.29 -9.53 4.02
N GLY A 125 -3.12 -10.76 3.54
CA GLY A 125 -2.41 -11.80 4.30
C GLY A 125 -0.93 -11.50 4.46
N PHE A 126 -0.27 -11.03 3.41
CA PHE A 126 1.16 -10.72 3.43
C PHE A 126 1.47 -9.53 4.35
N TRP A 127 0.77 -8.39 4.17
CA TRP A 127 1.02 -7.20 4.99
C TRP A 127 0.75 -7.43 6.47
N ALA A 128 -0.23 -8.25 6.82
CA ALA A 128 -0.50 -8.60 8.21
C ALA A 128 0.63 -9.40 8.87
N LEU A 129 1.44 -10.13 8.09
CA LEU A 129 2.50 -10.99 8.61
C LEU A 129 3.92 -10.45 8.39
N ALA A 130 4.13 -9.62 7.37
CA ALA A 130 5.45 -9.25 6.85
C ALA A 130 6.34 -8.59 7.91
N THR A 131 5.84 -7.55 8.58
CA THR A 131 6.61 -6.80 9.60
C THR A 131 7.04 -7.70 10.76
N ALA A 132 6.11 -8.46 11.33
CA ALA A 132 6.40 -9.38 12.43
C ALA A 132 7.35 -10.52 12.01
N THR A 133 7.31 -10.92 10.73
CA THR A 133 8.24 -11.91 10.19
C THR A 133 9.65 -11.35 10.08
N VAL A 134 9.81 -10.13 9.53
CA VAL A 134 11.12 -9.48 9.44
C VAL A 134 11.76 -9.33 10.81
N MET A 135 10.98 -8.94 11.82
CA MET A 135 11.48 -8.82 13.20
C MET A 135 11.98 -10.14 13.82
N ARG A 136 11.52 -11.29 13.31
CA ARG A 136 12.00 -12.61 13.74
C ARG A 136 13.23 -13.11 12.97
N LEU A 137 13.54 -12.49 11.82
CA LEU A 137 14.66 -12.92 10.96
C LEU A 137 15.99 -12.30 11.35
N VAL A 138 15.99 -11.24 12.16
CA VAL A 138 17.20 -10.51 12.55
C VAL A 138 17.19 -10.20 14.05
N ASP A 139 18.37 -9.91 14.61
CA ASP A 139 18.52 -9.41 15.97
C ASP A 139 17.91 -8.02 16.16
N GLN A 140 17.53 -7.66 17.38
CA GLN A 140 16.83 -6.40 17.70
C GLN A 140 17.54 -5.14 17.17
N PRO A 141 18.87 -4.97 17.27
CA PRO A 141 19.56 -3.80 16.70
C PRO A 141 19.44 -3.69 15.18
N SER A 142 19.27 -4.80 14.47
CA SER A 142 19.17 -4.86 12.99
C SER A 142 17.77 -4.68 12.46
N VAL A 143 16.73 -4.71 13.31
CA VAL A 143 15.31 -4.60 12.89
C VAL A 143 15.03 -3.34 12.04
N PRO A 144 15.48 -2.13 12.40
CA PRO A 144 15.21 -0.95 11.57
C PRO A 144 15.80 -1.07 10.16
N LYS A 145 17.00 -1.63 10.03
CA LYS A 145 17.66 -1.86 8.73
C LYS A 145 16.92 -2.91 7.91
N ALA A 146 16.47 -3.99 8.53
CA ALA A 146 15.74 -5.06 7.85
C ALA A 146 14.35 -4.60 7.36
N LEU A 147 13.62 -3.84 8.17
CA LEU A 147 12.37 -3.20 7.76
C LEU A 147 12.61 -2.21 6.62
N GLY A 148 13.66 -1.39 6.71
CA GLY A 148 14.05 -0.48 5.63
C GLY A 148 14.29 -1.21 4.31
N LEU A 149 14.98 -2.35 4.33
CA LEU A 149 15.21 -3.19 3.14
C LEU A 149 13.89 -3.76 2.59
N MET A 150 12.98 -4.22 3.44
CA MET A 150 11.66 -4.71 3.01
C MET A 150 10.85 -3.59 2.35
N TYR A 151 10.77 -2.41 2.97
CA TYR A 151 10.05 -1.27 2.42
C TYR A 151 10.72 -0.64 1.18
N MET A 152 12.01 -0.87 0.96
CA MET A 152 12.67 -0.50 -0.28
C MET A 152 12.04 -1.21 -1.49
N GLY A 153 11.66 -2.50 -1.35
CA GLY A 153 10.89 -3.20 -2.39
C GLY A 153 9.57 -2.50 -2.72
N ASN A 154 8.85 -2.04 -1.69
CA ASN A 154 7.62 -1.25 -1.90
C ASN A 154 7.89 0.07 -2.65
N ALA A 155 8.90 0.83 -2.23
CA ALA A 155 9.24 2.11 -2.84
C ALA A 155 9.66 1.95 -4.32
N MET A 156 10.50 0.95 -4.62
CA MET A 156 10.91 0.62 -5.98
C MET A 156 9.71 0.25 -6.86
N ALA A 157 8.84 -0.65 -6.39
CA ALA A 157 7.67 -1.04 -7.15
C ALA A 157 6.70 0.12 -7.38
N THR A 158 6.44 0.93 -6.35
CA THR A 158 5.57 2.11 -6.47
C THR A 158 6.10 3.11 -7.50
N ALA A 159 7.43 3.29 -7.58
CA ALA A 159 8.04 4.21 -8.54
C ALA A 159 8.04 3.67 -9.98
N PHE A 160 8.28 2.37 -10.16
CA PHE A 160 8.58 1.82 -11.48
C PHE A 160 7.47 0.94 -12.07
N ALA A 161 6.54 0.37 -11.27
CA ALA A 161 5.55 -0.57 -11.78
C ALA A 161 4.59 0.07 -12.79
N ALA A 162 4.05 1.24 -12.49
CA ALA A 162 3.11 1.92 -13.38
C ALA A 162 3.79 2.38 -14.70
N PRO A 163 4.95 3.06 -14.70
CA PRO A 163 5.62 3.44 -15.94
C PRO A 163 6.06 2.23 -16.77
N LEU A 164 6.64 1.20 -16.14
CA LEU A 164 7.01 -0.03 -16.84
C LEU A 164 5.77 -0.76 -17.39
N GLY A 165 4.69 -0.82 -16.60
CA GLY A 165 3.42 -1.40 -17.03
C GLY A 165 2.86 -0.69 -18.25
N SER A 166 2.84 0.64 -18.27
CA SER A 166 2.39 1.44 -19.40
C SER A 166 3.26 1.22 -20.64
N TYR A 167 4.58 1.32 -20.50
CA TYR A 167 5.53 1.17 -21.60
C TYR A 167 5.50 -0.23 -22.21
N LEU A 168 5.67 -1.25 -21.38
CA LEU A 168 5.65 -2.66 -21.83
C LEU A 168 4.28 -3.06 -22.33
N GLY A 169 3.20 -2.57 -21.72
CA GLY A 169 1.83 -2.81 -22.19
C GLY A 169 1.59 -2.33 -23.60
N GLY A 170 2.26 -1.24 -24.02
CA GLY A 170 2.22 -0.75 -25.41
C GLY A 170 2.98 -1.65 -26.40
N ILE A 171 3.94 -2.46 -25.94
CA ILE A 171 4.79 -3.32 -26.80
C ILE A 171 4.27 -4.76 -26.83
N ILE A 172 4.03 -5.36 -25.66
CA ILE A 172 3.69 -6.79 -25.52
C ILE A 172 2.25 -7.02 -25.08
N GLY A 173 1.44 -5.96 -25.01
CA GLY A 173 0.08 -5.99 -24.51
C GLY A 173 -0.02 -6.15 -22.98
N TRP A 174 -1.18 -5.83 -22.42
CA TRP A 174 -1.37 -5.86 -20.96
C TRP A 174 -1.22 -7.26 -20.37
N ARG A 175 -1.64 -8.31 -21.07
CA ARG A 175 -1.43 -9.71 -20.62
C ARG A 175 0.03 -10.07 -20.56
N GLY A 176 0.83 -9.64 -21.53
CA GLY A 176 2.27 -9.88 -21.60
C GLY A 176 3.00 -9.30 -20.39
N VAL A 177 2.55 -8.14 -19.89
CA VAL A 177 3.13 -7.51 -18.70
C VAL A 177 2.95 -8.39 -17.45
N PHE A 178 1.78 -9.00 -17.26
CA PHE A 178 1.55 -9.92 -16.15
C PHE A 178 2.31 -11.24 -16.34
N TRP A 179 2.43 -11.74 -17.58
CA TRP A 179 3.29 -12.90 -17.87
C TRP A 179 4.75 -12.64 -17.50
N LEU A 180 5.25 -11.41 -17.71
CA LEU A 180 6.62 -11.05 -17.38
C LEU A 180 6.90 -11.07 -15.86
N LEU A 181 5.89 -10.82 -15.02
CA LEU A 181 6.03 -10.91 -13.56
C LEU A 181 6.08 -12.37 -13.07
N THR A 182 5.49 -13.30 -13.81
CA THR A 182 5.35 -14.71 -13.40
C THR A 182 6.68 -15.38 -13.08
N PRO A 183 7.73 -15.34 -13.94
CA PRO A 183 9.03 -15.95 -13.64
C PRO A 183 9.72 -15.28 -12.44
N ALA A 184 9.55 -13.96 -12.25
CA ALA A 184 10.11 -13.27 -11.10
C ALA A 184 9.48 -13.77 -9.78
N VAL A 185 8.17 -14.01 -9.76
CA VAL A 185 7.46 -14.60 -8.61
C VAL A 185 7.90 -16.03 -8.36
N LEU A 186 8.11 -16.84 -9.42
CA LEU A 186 8.66 -18.20 -9.27
C LEU A 186 10.05 -18.20 -8.62
N VAL A 187 10.94 -17.34 -9.09
CA VAL A 187 12.28 -17.15 -8.48
C VAL A 187 12.12 -16.73 -7.01
N ASN A 188 11.19 -15.83 -6.72
CA ASN A 188 10.95 -15.39 -5.35
C ASN A 188 10.42 -16.51 -4.44
N ILE A 189 9.54 -17.39 -4.94
CA ILE A 189 9.07 -18.58 -4.20
C ILE A 189 10.25 -19.47 -3.81
N LEU A 190 11.14 -19.76 -4.77
CA LEU A 190 12.35 -20.56 -4.52
C LEU A 190 13.28 -19.88 -3.52
N TRP A 191 13.42 -18.56 -3.61
CA TRP A 191 14.22 -17.78 -2.68
C TRP A 191 13.63 -17.79 -1.27
N LEU A 192 12.33 -17.56 -1.11
CA LEU A 192 11.62 -17.68 0.18
C LEU A 192 11.78 -19.07 0.77
N TRP A 193 11.61 -20.12 -0.05
CA TRP A 193 11.73 -21.50 0.39
C TRP A 193 13.13 -21.84 0.93
N ARG A 194 14.19 -21.27 0.31
CA ARG A 194 15.57 -21.50 0.76
C ARG A 194 16.01 -20.63 1.93
N SER A 195 15.48 -19.42 2.04
CA SER A 195 16.01 -18.39 2.93
C SER A 195 15.18 -18.20 4.20
N LEU A 196 13.90 -18.60 4.21
CA LEU A 196 13.09 -18.50 5.42
C LEU A 196 13.32 -19.71 6.33
N PRO A 197 13.71 -19.50 7.60
CA PRO A 197 13.72 -20.57 8.59
C PRO A 197 12.29 -21.00 8.93
N SER A 198 12.14 -22.16 9.57
CA SER A 198 10.89 -22.55 10.21
C SER A 198 10.56 -21.56 11.31
N MET A 199 9.33 -21.05 11.30
CA MET A 199 8.80 -20.08 12.27
C MET A 199 7.49 -20.62 12.82
N PRO A 200 7.56 -21.59 13.75
CA PRO A 200 6.36 -22.22 14.31
C PRO A 200 5.45 -21.20 14.95
N ALA A 201 4.16 -21.54 14.98
CA ALA A 201 3.13 -20.76 15.61
C ALA A 201 3.51 -20.39 17.05
N GLN A 202 3.43 -19.13 17.39
CA GLN A 202 3.53 -18.67 18.77
C GLN A 202 2.13 -18.21 19.19
N ALA A 203 1.67 -18.68 20.36
CA ALA A 203 0.45 -18.12 20.97
C ALA A 203 0.69 -16.63 21.20
N GLU A 204 0.06 -15.78 20.39
CA GLU A 204 0.17 -14.33 20.57
C GLU A 204 -0.42 -13.94 21.91
N LYS A 205 0.39 -13.27 22.72
CA LYS A 205 -0.09 -12.55 23.90
C LYS A 205 -1.14 -11.56 23.41
N THR A 206 -2.31 -11.64 24.02
CA THR A 206 -3.52 -10.82 23.82
C THR A 206 -3.32 -9.56 22.97
N THR A 207 -3.66 -9.64 21.70
CA THR A 207 -3.79 -8.46 20.84
C THR A 207 -4.95 -7.61 21.37
N HIS A 208 -4.71 -6.33 21.61
CA HIS A 208 -5.80 -5.40 21.93
C HIS A 208 -6.88 -5.50 20.86
N SER A 209 -8.14 -5.63 21.28
CA SER A 209 -9.26 -5.75 20.37
C SER A 209 -9.34 -4.52 19.46
N ILE A 210 -9.42 -4.74 18.15
CA ILE A 210 -9.60 -3.67 17.14
C ILE A 210 -10.83 -2.82 17.49
N TRP A 211 -11.89 -3.42 17.99
CA TRP A 211 -13.08 -2.72 18.47
C TRP A 211 -12.79 -1.79 19.64
N GLY A 212 -11.94 -2.21 20.59
CA GLY A 212 -11.51 -1.36 21.70
C GLY A 212 -10.72 -0.14 21.25
N LEU A 213 -9.92 -0.27 20.17
CA LEU A 213 -9.21 0.84 19.57
C LEU A 213 -10.16 1.82 18.87
N LEU A 214 -11.13 1.34 18.11
CA LEU A 214 -12.13 2.16 17.41
C LEU A 214 -13.08 2.91 18.37
N GLN A 215 -13.28 2.46 19.60
CA GLN A 215 -14.04 3.18 20.62
C GLN A 215 -13.31 4.45 21.12
N ARG A 216 -11.99 4.55 20.89
CA ARG A 216 -11.21 5.75 21.23
C ARG A 216 -11.48 6.84 20.19
N ARG A 217 -12.07 7.95 20.61
CA ARG A 217 -12.47 9.03 19.69
C ARG A 217 -11.33 9.52 18.78
N HIS A 218 -10.11 9.68 19.30
CA HIS A 218 -8.96 10.11 18.49
C HIS A 218 -8.56 9.08 17.43
N VAL A 219 -8.67 7.78 17.74
CA VAL A 219 -8.41 6.69 16.77
C VAL A 219 -9.48 6.68 15.69
N LEU A 220 -10.76 6.81 16.06
CA LEU A 220 -11.85 6.87 15.10
C LEU A 220 -11.68 8.04 14.12
N PHE A 221 -11.39 9.25 14.63
CA PHE A 221 -11.17 10.43 13.78
C PHE A 221 -9.92 10.27 12.90
N ALA A 222 -8.86 9.63 13.40
CA ALA A 222 -7.68 9.34 12.59
C ALA A 222 -7.99 8.35 11.47
N MET A 223 -8.68 7.25 11.76
CA MET A 223 -9.07 6.27 10.74
C MET A 223 -9.99 6.89 9.68
N LEU A 224 -10.94 7.73 10.07
CA LEU A 224 -11.76 8.48 9.11
C LEU A 224 -10.91 9.45 8.26
N GLY A 225 -9.93 10.12 8.86
CA GLY A 225 -8.99 10.97 8.14
C GLY A 225 -8.14 10.19 7.12
N VAL A 226 -7.63 9.02 7.52
CA VAL A 226 -6.95 8.08 6.63
C VAL A 226 -7.87 7.68 5.48
N MET A 227 -9.08 7.22 5.79
CA MET A 227 -10.02 6.75 4.78
C MET A 227 -10.38 7.83 3.77
N LEU A 228 -10.68 9.04 4.20
CA LEU A 228 -10.99 10.15 3.30
C LEU A 228 -9.78 10.54 2.43
N THR A 229 -8.58 10.56 3.03
CA THR A 229 -7.36 10.91 2.30
C THR A 229 -7.02 9.87 1.23
N PHE A 230 -7.01 8.60 1.60
CA PHE A 230 -6.67 7.54 0.64
C PHE A 230 -7.80 7.29 -0.38
N ALA A 231 -9.07 7.40 0.00
CA ALA A 231 -10.17 7.31 -0.93
C ALA A 231 -10.12 8.44 -1.97
N GLY A 232 -9.86 9.68 -1.54
CA GLY A 232 -9.66 10.80 -2.45
C GLY A 232 -8.47 10.60 -3.37
N ALA A 233 -7.30 10.24 -2.83
CA ALA A 233 -6.10 9.99 -3.62
C ALA A 233 -6.32 8.88 -4.65
N PHE A 234 -6.94 7.77 -4.28
CA PHE A 234 -7.15 6.63 -5.18
C PHE A 234 -8.31 6.82 -6.15
N ALA A 235 -9.29 7.67 -5.85
CA ALA A 235 -10.29 8.08 -6.84
C ALA A 235 -9.62 8.77 -8.05
N ALA A 236 -8.67 9.68 -7.83
CA ALA A 236 -7.92 10.29 -8.93
C ALA A 236 -6.87 9.33 -9.53
N PHE A 237 -6.06 8.68 -8.70
CA PHE A 237 -4.95 7.84 -9.15
C PHE A 237 -5.39 6.69 -10.05
N THR A 238 -6.48 6.01 -9.70
CA THR A 238 -7.01 4.88 -10.46
C THR A 238 -7.37 5.28 -11.89
N TYR A 239 -7.91 6.48 -12.07
CA TYR A 239 -8.41 6.98 -13.37
C TYR A 239 -7.50 8.05 -13.99
N LEU A 240 -6.25 8.12 -13.52
CA LEU A 240 -5.26 9.06 -14.03
C LEU A 240 -4.93 8.81 -15.49
N ARG A 241 -4.83 7.54 -15.92
CA ARG A 241 -4.59 7.18 -17.31
C ARG A 241 -5.74 7.61 -18.23
N PRO A 242 -7.02 7.26 -17.98
CA PRO A 242 -8.14 7.78 -18.75
C PRO A 242 -8.14 9.30 -18.85
N PHE A 243 -7.90 10.02 -17.76
CA PHE A 243 -7.81 11.48 -17.78
C PHE A 243 -6.72 11.98 -18.73
N LEU A 244 -5.51 11.45 -18.62
CA LEU A 244 -4.38 11.87 -19.45
C LEU A 244 -4.59 11.53 -20.93
N GLU A 245 -5.20 10.40 -21.26
CA GLU A 245 -5.48 9.99 -22.63
C GLU A 245 -6.61 10.82 -23.26
N THR A 246 -7.70 11.08 -22.52
CA THR A 246 -8.88 11.77 -23.06
C THR A 246 -8.76 13.29 -23.02
N ARG A 247 -8.15 13.87 -21.98
CA ARG A 247 -8.08 15.33 -21.78
C ARG A 247 -6.76 15.93 -22.23
N SER A 248 -5.65 15.24 -21.96
CA SER A 248 -4.30 15.75 -22.32
C SER A 248 -3.79 15.14 -23.62
N HIS A 249 -4.48 14.17 -24.21
CA HIS A 249 -4.14 13.51 -25.48
C HIS A 249 -2.69 12.98 -25.51
N VAL A 250 -2.19 12.49 -24.37
CA VAL A 250 -0.81 12.01 -24.25
C VAL A 250 -0.63 10.66 -24.95
N SER A 251 0.50 10.51 -25.65
CA SER A 251 0.91 9.22 -26.20
C SER A 251 1.39 8.25 -25.11
N VAL A 252 1.43 6.95 -25.41
CA VAL A 252 1.91 5.92 -24.47
C VAL A 252 3.32 6.21 -23.92
N PRO A 253 4.32 6.64 -24.74
CA PRO A 253 5.63 7.04 -24.22
C PRO A 253 5.54 8.24 -23.26
N GLN A 254 4.73 9.26 -23.59
CA GLN A 254 4.52 10.41 -22.71
C GLN A 254 3.86 10.01 -21.40
N LEU A 255 2.82 9.16 -21.43
CA LEU A 255 2.17 8.62 -20.26
C LEU A 255 3.18 7.89 -19.36
N SER A 256 4.01 7.03 -19.94
CA SER A 256 5.05 6.29 -19.19
C SER A 256 6.06 7.22 -18.53
N ALA A 257 6.51 8.28 -19.25
CA ALA A 257 7.41 9.28 -18.70
C ALA A 257 6.78 10.09 -17.56
N LEU A 258 5.51 10.47 -17.69
CA LEU A 258 4.75 11.18 -16.66
C LEU A 258 4.57 10.32 -15.40
N LEU A 259 4.22 9.03 -15.56
CA LEU A 259 4.12 8.08 -14.46
C LEU A 259 5.48 7.84 -13.77
N LEU A 260 6.58 7.84 -14.55
CA LEU A 260 7.93 7.73 -14.00
C LEU A 260 8.30 8.97 -13.19
N ALA A 261 8.00 10.17 -13.70
CA ALA A 261 8.21 11.41 -12.97
C ALA A 261 7.42 11.44 -11.65
N LEU A 262 6.14 11.02 -11.69
CA LEU A 262 5.30 10.86 -10.50
C LEU A 262 5.95 9.91 -9.48
N GLY A 263 6.38 8.72 -9.93
CA GLY A 263 6.99 7.71 -9.05
C GLY A 263 8.32 8.16 -8.44
N LEU A 264 9.21 8.74 -9.24
CA LEU A 264 10.52 9.25 -8.77
C LEU A 264 10.35 10.42 -7.80
N ALA A 265 9.39 11.32 -8.05
CA ALA A 265 9.07 12.40 -7.13
C ALA A 265 8.60 11.90 -5.76
N GLY A 266 8.04 10.69 -5.70
CA GLY A 266 7.65 10.03 -4.45
C GLY A 266 8.82 9.84 -3.49
N PHE A 267 10.04 9.57 -3.97
CA PHE A 267 11.23 9.47 -3.11
C PHE A 267 11.55 10.82 -2.46
N VAL A 268 11.44 11.92 -3.23
CA VAL A 268 11.65 13.27 -2.71
C VAL A 268 10.58 13.61 -1.66
N GLY A 269 9.32 13.32 -1.96
CA GLY A 269 8.20 13.57 -1.05
C GLY A 269 8.32 12.79 0.26
N THR A 270 8.66 11.51 0.19
CA THR A 270 8.87 10.66 1.37
C THR A 270 10.02 11.18 2.24
N THR A 271 11.15 11.55 1.62
CA THR A 271 12.32 12.08 2.34
C THR A 271 12.01 13.43 2.99
N ALA A 272 11.37 14.34 2.27
CA ALA A 272 10.98 15.64 2.78
C ALA A 272 9.97 15.53 3.94
N ALA A 273 8.96 14.64 3.80
CA ALA A 273 8.02 14.36 4.88
C ALA A 273 8.73 13.82 6.12
N SER A 274 9.62 12.84 5.98
CA SER A 274 10.38 12.26 7.09
C SER A 274 11.20 13.30 7.83
N ALA A 275 11.83 14.23 7.13
CA ALA A 275 12.60 15.33 7.73
C ALA A 275 11.70 16.34 8.48
N ALA A 276 10.50 16.60 7.97
CA ALA A 276 9.56 17.57 8.56
C ALA A 276 8.73 16.99 9.73
N LEU A 277 8.62 15.66 9.84
CA LEU A 277 7.77 14.98 10.84
C LEU A 277 8.16 15.29 12.28
N ALA A 278 9.44 15.41 12.58
CA ALA A 278 9.94 15.61 13.94
C ALA A 278 9.26 16.78 14.67
N ASN A 279 8.89 17.83 13.93
CA ASN A 279 8.35 19.07 14.51
C ASN A 279 6.94 19.44 14.03
N HIS A 280 6.41 18.77 13.00
CA HIS A 280 5.22 19.26 12.30
C HIS A 280 4.19 18.18 11.92
N LEU A 281 4.12 17.06 12.66
CA LEU A 281 3.24 15.91 12.34
C LEU A 281 1.80 16.33 12.00
N TYR A 282 1.09 17.01 12.92
CA TYR A 282 -0.32 17.38 12.72
C TYR A 282 -0.53 18.44 11.64
N ARG A 283 0.49 19.28 11.38
CA ARG A 283 0.47 20.22 10.24
C ARG A 283 0.57 19.45 8.92
N LEU A 284 1.46 18.48 8.82
CA LEU A 284 1.59 17.63 7.63
C LEU A 284 0.31 16.84 7.36
N LEU A 285 -0.28 16.20 8.38
CA LEU A 285 -1.54 15.47 8.24
C LEU A 285 -2.70 16.35 7.74
N ARG A 286 -2.68 17.65 8.05
CA ARG A 286 -3.66 18.60 7.57
C ARG A 286 -3.38 19.10 6.16
N TRP A 287 -2.12 19.52 5.90
CA TRP A 287 -1.80 20.25 4.67
C TRP A 287 -1.51 19.36 3.48
N LEU A 288 -1.03 18.12 3.69
CA LEU A 288 -0.78 17.19 2.58
C LEU A 288 -2.04 16.83 1.79
N PRO A 289 -3.19 16.46 2.41
CA PRO A 289 -4.41 16.22 1.65
C PRO A 289 -4.90 17.48 0.92
N LEU A 290 -4.80 18.67 1.54
CA LEU A 290 -5.18 19.91 0.89
C LEU A 290 -4.30 20.24 -0.31
N ALA A 291 -2.98 20.07 -0.16
CA ALA A 291 -2.04 20.28 -1.25
C ALA A 291 -2.31 19.28 -2.41
N LEU A 292 -2.61 18.02 -2.07
CA LEU A 292 -2.97 17.01 -3.06
C LEU A 292 -4.25 17.39 -3.79
N ALA A 293 -5.28 17.87 -3.08
CA ALA A 293 -6.51 18.39 -3.68
C ALA A 293 -6.23 19.55 -4.64
N GLY A 294 -5.41 20.50 -4.21
CA GLY A 294 -5.01 21.65 -5.03
C GLY A 294 -4.29 21.22 -6.31
N VAL A 295 -3.35 20.27 -6.22
CA VAL A 295 -2.64 19.76 -7.40
C VAL A 295 -3.57 18.93 -8.30
N THR A 296 -4.51 18.16 -7.72
CA THR A 296 -5.52 17.42 -8.49
C THR A 296 -6.40 18.37 -9.32
N LEU A 297 -6.84 19.49 -8.72
CA LEU A 297 -7.59 20.51 -9.45
C LEU A 297 -6.71 21.29 -10.45
N ALA A 298 -5.47 21.59 -10.07
CA ALA A 298 -4.53 22.25 -10.98
C ALA A 298 -4.24 21.41 -12.24
N LEU A 299 -4.19 20.09 -12.10
CA LEU A 299 -4.01 19.18 -13.23
C LEU A 299 -5.11 19.36 -14.30
N MET A 300 -6.36 19.60 -13.87
CA MET A 300 -7.49 19.88 -14.78
C MET A 300 -7.34 21.24 -15.48
N LEU A 301 -6.72 22.23 -14.83
CA LEU A 301 -6.51 23.57 -15.43
C LEU A 301 -5.37 23.58 -16.47
N VAL A 302 -4.39 22.70 -16.31
CA VAL A 302 -3.21 22.63 -17.19
C VAL A 302 -3.27 21.46 -18.18
N GLU A 303 -4.42 20.78 -18.31
CA GLU A 303 -4.59 19.53 -19.08
C GLU A 303 -4.12 19.61 -20.54
N HIS A 304 -4.16 20.79 -21.16
CA HIS A 304 -3.71 21.01 -22.54
C HIS A 304 -2.23 21.39 -22.68
N GLN A 305 -1.50 21.51 -21.57
CA GLN A 305 -0.08 21.92 -21.56
C GLN A 305 0.78 20.78 -20.98
N LEU A 306 1.47 20.04 -21.85
CA LEU A 306 2.26 18.86 -21.45
C LEU A 306 3.23 19.14 -20.28
N TRP A 307 3.92 20.30 -20.30
CA TRP A 307 4.84 20.69 -19.20
C TRP A 307 4.07 21.01 -17.90
N GLY A 308 2.89 21.61 -18.00
CA GLY A 308 2.01 21.84 -16.86
C GLY A 308 1.54 20.53 -16.25
N VAL A 309 1.11 19.59 -17.08
CA VAL A 309 0.74 18.23 -16.67
C VAL A 309 1.92 17.52 -16.02
N ALA A 310 3.12 17.59 -16.60
CA ALA A 310 4.33 16.96 -16.06
C ALA A 310 4.69 17.52 -14.67
N LEU A 311 4.62 18.83 -14.50
CA LEU A 311 4.86 19.47 -13.19
C LEU A 311 3.79 19.06 -12.16
N ALA A 312 2.51 19.11 -12.54
CA ALA A 312 1.42 18.73 -11.65
C ALA A 312 1.53 17.25 -11.23
N MET A 313 1.83 16.34 -12.16
CA MET A 313 2.03 14.92 -11.86
C MET A 313 3.22 14.68 -10.95
N THR A 314 4.33 15.38 -11.16
CA THR A 314 5.53 15.31 -10.30
C THR A 314 5.20 15.76 -8.88
N LEU A 315 4.51 16.91 -8.72
CA LEU A 315 4.08 17.40 -7.41
C LEU A 315 3.07 16.45 -6.76
N TRP A 316 2.13 15.93 -7.55
CA TRP A 316 1.14 14.96 -7.08
C TRP A 316 1.82 13.71 -6.50
N GLY A 317 2.80 13.14 -7.21
CA GLY A 317 3.55 11.97 -6.75
C GLY A 317 4.33 12.23 -5.47
N ALA A 318 5.01 13.38 -5.35
CA ALA A 318 5.74 13.76 -4.15
C ALA A 318 4.80 13.90 -2.94
N ILE A 319 3.68 14.61 -3.09
CA ILE A 319 2.71 14.83 -2.01
C ILE A 319 2.04 13.52 -1.61
N ASN A 320 1.59 12.72 -2.59
CA ASN A 320 0.93 11.46 -2.32
C ASN A 320 1.83 10.47 -1.55
N ALA A 321 3.11 10.37 -1.91
CA ALA A 321 4.06 9.49 -1.23
C ALA A 321 4.43 9.98 0.20
N ALA A 322 4.26 11.25 0.50
CA ALA A 322 4.44 11.82 1.84
C ALA A 322 3.31 11.43 2.82
N ILE A 323 2.10 11.19 2.33
CA ILE A 323 0.91 10.92 3.15
C ILE A 323 1.06 9.67 4.04
N PRO A 324 1.45 8.48 3.52
CA PRO A 324 1.64 7.30 4.36
C PRO A 324 2.67 7.47 5.47
N VAL A 325 3.71 8.27 5.21
CA VAL A 325 4.77 8.56 6.20
C VAL A 325 4.19 9.31 7.39
N GLY A 326 3.35 10.32 7.14
CA GLY A 326 2.67 11.08 8.18
C GLY A 326 1.74 10.22 9.04
N TRP A 327 0.92 9.37 8.41
CA TRP A 327 0.01 8.49 9.12
C TRP A 327 0.71 7.37 9.89
N SER A 328 1.82 6.85 9.37
CA SER A 328 2.66 5.87 10.09
C SER A 328 3.27 6.48 11.34
N ALA A 329 3.76 7.72 11.26
CA ALA A 329 4.27 8.44 12.42
C ALA A 329 3.16 8.74 13.45
N TRP A 330 1.93 8.99 12.99
CA TRP A 330 0.80 9.18 13.90
C TRP A 330 0.49 7.92 14.72
N ILE A 331 0.65 6.71 14.20
CA ILE A 331 0.43 5.46 14.96
C ILE A 331 1.34 5.46 16.21
N ALA A 332 2.60 5.81 16.05
CA ALA A 332 3.57 5.84 17.15
C ALA A 332 3.23 6.89 18.22
N ASP A 333 2.54 7.96 17.85
CA ASP A 333 2.08 9.02 18.78
C ASP A 333 0.69 8.74 19.36
N GLY A 334 -0.24 8.30 18.52
CA GLY A 334 -1.66 8.16 18.87
C GLY A 334 -2.04 6.82 19.51
N ILE A 335 -1.28 5.72 19.26
CA ILE A 335 -1.59 4.36 19.73
C ILE A 335 -0.33 3.72 20.33
N ARG A 336 0.26 4.37 21.33
CA ARG A 336 1.53 3.94 21.96
C ARG A 336 1.41 2.61 22.71
N ASP A 337 0.24 2.29 23.22
CA ASP A 337 -0.04 1.09 24.01
C ASP A 337 -0.30 -0.17 23.16
N ALA A 338 -0.62 0.00 21.88
CA ALA A 338 -0.95 -1.11 20.98
C ALA A 338 -0.52 -0.81 19.52
N PRO A 339 0.78 -0.56 19.25
CA PRO A 339 1.25 -0.12 17.94
C PRO A 339 1.02 -1.16 16.84
N GLU A 340 1.10 -2.46 17.16
CA GLU A 340 0.86 -3.55 16.20
C GLU A 340 -0.61 -3.60 15.78
N SER A 341 -1.54 -3.56 16.75
CA SER A 341 -2.99 -3.51 16.47
C SER A 341 -3.38 -2.23 15.73
N GLY A 342 -2.75 -1.10 16.08
CA GLY A 342 -2.92 0.18 15.39
C GLY A 342 -2.44 0.13 13.94
N GLY A 343 -1.31 -0.51 13.68
CA GLY A 343 -0.77 -0.74 12.34
C GLY A 343 -1.70 -1.61 11.49
N GLY A 344 -2.20 -2.72 12.04
CA GLY A 344 -3.17 -3.58 11.36
C GLY A 344 -4.48 -2.86 11.03
N LEU A 345 -5.01 -2.06 11.98
CA LEU A 345 -6.19 -1.23 11.75
C LEU A 345 -5.97 -0.18 10.65
N MET A 346 -4.78 0.46 10.63
CA MET A 346 -4.39 1.42 9.61
C MET A 346 -4.35 0.79 8.21
N VAL A 347 -3.74 -0.39 8.07
CA VAL A 347 -3.70 -1.12 6.80
C VAL A 347 -5.12 -1.46 6.33
N ALA A 348 -5.98 -1.95 7.22
CA ALA A 348 -7.37 -2.25 6.89
C ALA A 348 -8.14 -0.99 6.44
N ALA A 349 -7.94 0.15 7.12
CA ALA A 349 -8.54 1.43 6.77
C ALA A 349 -8.05 1.93 5.40
N ILE A 350 -6.75 1.81 5.11
CA ILE A 350 -6.17 2.18 3.81
C ILE A 350 -6.75 1.30 2.69
N GLN A 351 -6.78 -0.01 2.85
CA GLN A 351 -7.29 -0.92 1.81
C GLN A 351 -8.80 -0.73 1.57
N LEU A 352 -9.56 -0.48 2.63
CA LEU A 352 -10.97 -0.11 2.51
C LEU A 352 -11.15 1.21 1.77
N ALA A 353 -10.30 2.19 2.04
CA ALA A 353 -10.30 3.48 1.36
C ALA A 353 -9.94 3.38 -0.12
N ILE A 354 -8.92 2.58 -0.47
CA ILE A 354 -8.53 2.30 -1.86
C ILE A 354 -9.71 1.66 -2.60
N MET A 355 -10.35 0.67 -1.99
CA MET A 355 -11.54 0.00 -2.53
C MET A 355 -12.66 1.00 -2.82
N LEU A 356 -13.04 1.79 -1.81
CA LEU A 356 -14.14 2.76 -1.93
C LEU A 356 -13.80 3.89 -2.92
N GLY A 357 -12.57 4.40 -2.90
CA GLY A 357 -12.10 5.44 -3.80
C GLY A 357 -12.12 5.01 -5.26
N ALA A 358 -11.59 3.82 -5.55
CA ALA A 358 -11.61 3.28 -6.91
C ALA A 358 -13.03 2.97 -7.39
N ALA A 359 -13.89 2.36 -6.54
CA ALA A 359 -15.28 2.07 -6.91
C ALA A 359 -16.10 3.34 -7.14
N PHE A 360 -16.01 4.31 -6.21
CA PHE A 360 -16.73 5.58 -6.33
C PHE A 360 -16.25 6.42 -7.51
N GLY A 361 -14.92 6.49 -7.72
CA GLY A 361 -14.34 7.17 -8.87
C GLY A 361 -14.80 6.56 -10.20
N GLY A 362 -14.89 5.22 -10.27
CA GLY A 362 -15.38 4.52 -11.46
C GLY A 362 -16.85 4.77 -11.76
N LEU A 363 -17.68 4.80 -10.73
CA LEU A 363 -19.09 5.15 -10.89
C LEU A 363 -19.25 6.57 -11.45
N LEU A 364 -18.48 7.53 -10.95
CA LEU A 364 -18.52 8.91 -11.44
C LEU A 364 -18.00 9.01 -12.87
N LEU A 365 -16.93 8.27 -13.20
CA LEU A 365 -16.40 8.21 -14.57
C LEU A 365 -17.44 7.70 -15.56
N ASP A 366 -18.09 6.58 -15.26
CA ASP A 366 -19.03 5.93 -16.16
C ASP A 366 -20.37 6.66 -16.25
N LEU A 367 -20.85 7.27 -15.15
CA LEU A 367 -22.17 7.91 -15.11
C LEU A 367 -22.14 9.41 -15.48
N ILE A 368 -21.01 10.08 -15.26
CA ILE A 368 -20.91 11.54 -15.40
C ILE A 368 -19.73 11.90 -16.31
N SER A 369 -18.50 11.87 -15.80
CA SER A 369 -17.28 12.16 -16.55
C SER A 369 -16.01 11.93 -15.72
N VAL A 370 -14.85 11.96 -16.39
CA VAL A 370 -13.54 11.86 -15.70
C VAL A 370 -13.29 13.10 -14.82
N GLU A 371 -13.78 14.27 -15.21
CA GLU A 371 -13.66 15.50 -14.42
C GLU A 371 -14.44 15.39 -13.10
N ALA A 372 -15.65 14.80 -13.14
CA ALA A 372 -16.45 14.56 -11.94
C ALA A 372 -15.68 13.67 -10.94
N THR A 373 -14.93 12.68 -11.43
CA THR A 373 -14.06 11.83 -10.61
C THR A 373 -12.95 12.63 -9.91
N PHE A 374 -12.29 13.55 -10.64
CA PHE A 374 -11.22 14.38 -10.11
C PHE A 374 -11.75 15.44 -9.13
N ILE A 375 -12.90 16.04 -9.41
CA ILE A 375 -13.57 16.97 -8.48
C ILE A 375 -13.96 16.24 -7.18
N ALA A 376 -14.56 15.06 -7.29
CA ALA A 376 -14.92 14.25 -6.11
C ALA A 376 -13.69 13.84 -5.30
N SER A 377 -12.58 13.47 -5.96
CA SER A 377 -11.28 13.25 -5.32
C SER A 377 -10.85 14.46 -4.49
N ALA A 378 -10.86 15.65 -5.09
CA ALA A 378 -10.48 16.88 -4.41
C ALA A 378 -11.41 17.19 -3.22
N LEU A 379 -12.72 16.98 -3.36
CA LEU A 379 -13.70 17.17 -2.28
C LEU A 379 -13.43 16.20 -1.10
N LEU A 380 -13.13 14.94 -1.36
CA LEU A 380 -12.75 13.97 -0.32
C LEU A 380 -11.49 14.41 0.43
N LEU A 381 -10.47 14.89 -0.30
CA LEU A 381 -9.21 15.37 0.26
C LEU A 381 -9.41 16.65 1.10
N ILE A 382 -10.23 17.59 0.63
CA ILE A 382 -10.61 18.78 1.39
C ILE A 382 -11.37 18.39 2.65
N THR A 383 -12.30 17.43 2.55
CA THR A 383 -13.04 16.91 3.71
C THR A 383 -12.11 16.26 4.73
N ALA A 384 -11.10 15.50 4.27
CA ALA A 384 -10.05 14.96 5.14
C ALA A 384 -9.30 16.08 5.89
N THR A 385 -8.93 17.15 5.19
CA THR A 385 -8.27 18.33 5.78
C THR A 385 -9.12 19.00 6.86
N LEU A 386 -10.42 19.16 6.60
CA LEU A 386 -11.38 19.74 7.56
C LEU A 386 -11.58 18.84 8.78
N LEU A 387 -11.61 17.52 8.57
CA LEU A 387 -11.72 16.55 9.66
C LEU A 387 -10.49 16.59 10.58
N VAL A 388 -9.29 16.59 10.01
CA VAL A 388 -8.02 16.69 10.74
C VAL A 388 -7.95 18.04 11.47
N GLY A 389 -8.38 19.11 10.83
CA GLY A 389 -8.44 20.46 11.39
C GLY A 389 -7.09 20.91 11.97
N ASN A 390 -7.07 21.30 13.25
CA ASN A 390 -5.84 21.68 13.97
C ASN A 390 -5.14 20.47 14.67
N GLY A 391 -5.57 19.24 14.41
CA GLY A 391 -5.01 18.02 14.98
C GLY A 391 -5.45 17.70 16.42
N LYS A 392 -6.20 18.57 17.09
CA LYS A 392 -6.66 18.32 18.49
C LYS A 392 -7.49 17.03 18.60
N ARG A 393 -8.32 16.73 17.60
CA ARG A 393 -9.16 15.52 17.57
C ARG A 393 -8.38 14.23 17.42
N LEU A 394 -7.14 14.32 16.93
CA LEU A 394 -6.25 13.18 16.68
C LEU A 394 -5.31 12.88 17.86
N ARG A 395 -5.29 13.74 18.90
CA ARG A 395 -4.44 13.59 20.07
C ARG A 395 -5.14 12.75 21.16
N PRO A 396 -4.42 11.86 21.87
CA PRO A 396 -4.94 11.18 23.05
C PRO A 396 -5.38 12.20 24.12
N VAL A 397 -6.44 11.89 24.87
CA VAL A 397 -7.01 12.81 25.88
C VAL A 397 -5.99 13.22 26.96
N SER A 398 -5.03 12.35 27.29
CA SER A 398 -3.97 12.62 28.28
C SER A 398 -2.94 13.68 27.87
N SER A 399 -2.87 14.06 26.61
CA SER A 399 -1.94 15.09 26.11
C SER A 399 -2.54 16.51 26.08
N ILE A 400 -3.85 16.64 26.32
CA ILE A 400 -4.56 17.94 26.25
C ILE A 400 -4.48 18.68 27.61
N THR A 401 -4.16 17.99 28.70
CA THR A 401 -4.10 18.55 30.06
C THR A 401 -2.71 19.10 30.45
N GLN A 402 -1.71 19.05 29.55
CA GLN A 402 -0.34 19.51 29.82
C GLN A 402 0.08 20.76 29.02
N GLU A 403 -0.81 21.37 28.23
CA GLU A 403 -0.63 22.70 27.61
C GLU A 403 -1.53 23.74 28.34
#